data_3c3c2b08621b15c821d1103019d4c127
#
_entry.id   3c3c2b08621b15c821d1103019d4c127
#
_cell.length_a   1.000
_cell.length_b   1.000
_cell.length_c   1.000
_cell.angle_alpha   90.00
_cell.angle_beta   90.00
_cell.angle_gamma   90.00
#
_symmetry.space_group_name_H-M   'P 1'
#
loop_
_entity.id
_entity.type
_entity.pdbx_description
1 polymer ?
#
loop_
_entity_poly.entity_id
_entity_poly.type
_entity_poly.pdbx_seq_one_letter_code
_entity_poly.pdbx_strand_id
1 'polypeptide(L)'
;MEDLIKAVIDSSFPDKTFRITSAREVIPARGPLQQRLATAYKNYEPDIIVCHRDAEGMSLADRATEIGKASHAAGIKIPVVPAIPVRMIESWLLTESNAIRRAADNCNGSIDLNLPRHKSIEGIPDPKEALFLALRTASNLPPQRLKRFNEH
;
A
#
# COMPACT_ATOMS: atom_id res chain seq x y z
N MET A 1 1.65 -2.36 -3.36
CA MET A 1 1.06 -1.02 -3.49
C MET A 1 0.31 -0.84 -4.80
N GLU A 2 0.92 -1.12 -5.95
CA GLU A 2 0.27 -0.97 -7.25
C GLU A 2 -1.05 -1.75 -7.35
N ASP A 3 -1.04 -3.03 -6.97
CA ASP A 3 -2.24 -3.88 -6.98
C ASP A 3 -3.34 -3.36 -6.05
N LEU A 4 -2.96 -2.80 -4.89
CA LEU A 4 -3.92 -2.20 -3.97
C LEU A 4 -4.57 -0.95 -4.58
N ILE A 5 -3.77 -0.06 -5.16
CA ILE A 5 -4.27 1.13 -5.85
C ILE A 5 -5.18 0.72 -7.00
N LYS A 6 -4.77 -0.27 -7.79
CA LYS A 6 -5.58 -0.82 -8.88
C LYS A 6 -6.93 -1.34 -8.36
N ALA A 7 -6.92 -2.16 -7.31
CA ALA A 7 -8.15 -2.70 -6.75
C ALA A 7 -9.11 -1.59 -6.24
N VAL A 8 -8.58 -0.55 -5.60
CA VAL A 8 -9.36 0.62 -5.15
C VAL A 8 -9.96 1.38 -6.34
N ILE A 9 -9.18 1.63 -7.38
CA ILE A 9 -9.64 2.33 -8.57
C ILE A 9 -10.71 1.52 -9.30
N ASP A 10 -10.45 0.23 -9.56
CA ASP A 10 -11.39 -0.66 -10.27
C ASP A 10 -12.72 -0.79 -9.50
N SER A 11 -12.69 -0.84 -8.17
CA SER A 11 -13.91 -0.88 -7.35
C SER A 11 -14.66 0.44 -7.29
N SER A 12 -13.95 1.57 -7.37
CA SER A 12 -14.54 2.91 -7.28
C SER A 12 -15.08 3.41 -8.63
N PHE A 13 -14.52 2.92 -9.73
CA PHE A 13 -14.84 3.35 -11.08
C PHE A 13 -14.96 2.15 -12.03
N PRO A 14 -15.97 1.28 -11.84
CA PRO A 14 -16.09 0.02 -12.58
C PRO A 14 -16.25 0.19 -14.09
N ASP A 15 -16.77 1.36 -14.52
CA ASP A 15 -17.02 1.66 -15.93
C ASP A 15 -15.84 2.38 -16.62
N LYS A 16 -14.71 2.54 -15.92
CA LYS A 16 -13.54 3.24 -16.46
C LYS A 16 -12.33 2.32 -16.52
N THR A 17 -11.51 2.52 -17.53
CA THR A 17 -10.24 1.81 -17.68
C THR A 17 -9.09 2.76 -17.35
N PHE A 18 -8.20 2.32 -16.46
CA PHE A 18 -7.01 3.05 -16.07
C PHE A 18 -5.75 2.25 -16.42
N ARG A 19 -4.76 2.92 -16.99
CA ARG A 19 -3.41 2.36 -17.10
C ARG A 19 -2.60 2.80 -15.90
N ILE A 20 -2.21 1.87 -15.06
CA ILE A 20 -1.37 2.11 -13.88
C ILE A 20 0.06 1.70 -14.21
N THR A 21 1.01 2.55 -13.87
CA THR A 21 2.44 2.30 -14.09
C THR A 21 3.22 2.66 -12.83
N SER A 22 4.05 1.73 -12.37
CA SER A 22 4.97 1.99 -11.26
C SER A 22 6.22 2.69 -11.76
N ALA A 23 6.55 3.81 -11.14
CA ALA A 23 7.75 4.58 -11.50
C ALA A 23 9.04 4.07 -10.81
N ARG A 24 8.98 2.94 -10.10
CA ARG A 24 10.11 2.43 -9.30
C ARG A 24 11.36 2.08 -10.12
N GLU A 25 11.19 1.59 -11.33
CA GLU A 25 12.31 1.09 -12.16
C GLU A 25 13.07 2.22 -12.86
N VAL A 26 12.44 3.37 -13.08
CA VAL A 26 13.00 4.48 -13.87
C VAL A 26 13.48 5.62 -13.00
N ILE A 27 13.01 5.69 -11.76
CA ILE A 27 13.38 6.77 -10.83
C ILE A 27 14.42 6.25 -9.86
N PRO A 28 15.54 6.98 -9.64
CA PRO A 28 16.50 6.61 -8.61
C PRO A 28 15.79 6.37 -7.27
N ALA A 29 16.06 5.23 -6.66
CA ALA A 29 15.47 4.87 -5.36
C ALA A 29 15.81 5.90 -4.27
N ARG A 30 16.90 6.65 -4.46
CA ARG A 30 17.40 7.69 -3.55
C ARG A 30 17.39 9.04 -4.24
N GLY A 31 17.17 10.11 -3.46
CA GLY A 31 17.18 11.49 -3.93
C GLY A 31 15.98 12.29 -3.42
N PRO A 32 16.04 13.62 -3.59
CA PRO A 32 14.96 14.52 -3.19
C PRO A 32 13.63 14.15 -3.86
N LEU A 33 12.53 14.19 -3.09
CA LEU A 33 11.19 13.86 -3.59
C LEU A 33 10.81 14.71 -4.81
N GLN A 34 11.15 15.99 -4.79
CA GLN A 34 10.93 16.91 -5.92
C GLN A 34 11.53 16.38 -7.22
N GLN A 35 12.79 15.93 -7.21
CA GLN A 35 13.46 15.41 -8.41
C GLN A 35 12.81 14.13 -8.91
N ARG A 36 12.45 13.25 -7.99
CA ARG A 36 11.77 11.98 -8.30
C ARG A 36 10.40 12.24 -8.95
N LEU A 37 9.62 13.16 -8.39
CA LEU A 37 8.33 13.55 -8.94
C LEU A 37 8.48 14.21 -10.32
N ALA A 38 9.44 15.10 -10.50
CA ALA A 38 9.73 15.73 -11.78
C ALA A 38 10.10 14.71 -12.85
N THR A 39 10.94 13.72 -12.50
CA THR A 39 11.34 12.63 -13.41
C THR A 39 10.15 11.76 -13.79
N ALA A 40 9.29 11.39 -12.83
CA ALA A 40 8.08 10.62 -13.10
C ALA A 40 7.14 11.37 -14.04
N TYR A 41 6.89 12.65 -13.74
CA TYR A 41 6.00 13.50 -14.53
C TYR A 41 6.47 13.62 -15.98
N LYS A 42 7.77 13.82 -16.17
CA LYS A 42 8.37 13.96 -17.52
C LYS A 42 8.37 12.64 -18.31
N ASN A 43 8.65 11.52 -17.66
CA ASN A 43 8.86 10.25 -18.36
C ASN A 43 7.56 9.51 -18.68
N TYR A 44 6.53 9.70 -17.89
CA TYR A 44 5.27 8.96 -18.03
C TYR A 44 4.10 9.80 -18.52
N GLU A 45 4.21 11.12 -18.48
CA GLU A 45 3.15 12.07 -18.88
C GLU A 45 1.77 11.64 -18.28
N PRO A 46 1.69 11.41 -16.96
CA PRO A 46 0.49 10.86 -16.34
C PRO A 46 -0.61 11.91 -16.21
N ASP A 47 -1.87 11.47 -16.15
CA ASP A 47 -3.01 12.33 -15.78
C ASP A 47 -3.10 12.57 -14.28
N ILE A 48 -2.63 11.59 -13.45
CA ILE A 48 -2.61 11.65 -12.00
C ILE A 48 -1.35 10.94 -11.49
N ILE A 49 -0.73 11.48 -10.44
CA ILE A 49 0.35 10.81 -9.72
C ILE A 49 -0.15 10.39 -8.35
N VAL A 50 -0.04 9.11 -8.00
CA VAL A 50 -0.20 8.65 -6.62
C VAL A 50 1.17 8.55 -5.98
N CYS A 51 1.42 9.41 -4.98
CA CYS A 51 2.70 9.48 -4.28
C CYS A 51 2.62 8.72 -2.95
N HIS A 52 3.17 7.51 -2.93
CA HIS A 52 3.27 6.70 -1.72
C HIS A 52 4.50 7.09 -0.89
N ARG A 53 4.25 7.43 0.39
CA ARG A 53 5.29 7.63 1.41
C ARG A 53 4.74 7.30 2.78
N ASP A 54 5.45 6.47 3.53
CA ASP A 54 5.13 6.22 4.93
C ASP A 54 5.28 7.50 5.76
N ALA A 55 4.46 7.62 6.81
CA ALA A 55 4.53 8.79 7.70
C ALA A 55 5.88 8.89 8.43
N GLU A 56 6.54 7.75 8.74
CA GLU A 56 7.87 7.69 9.39
C GLU A 56 7.95 8.54 10.67
N GLY A 57 6.88 8.53 11.46
CA GLY A 57 6.78 9.32 12.70
C GLY A 57 6.33 10.77 12.52
N MET A 58 6.18 11.27 11.31
CA MET A 58 5.56 12.56 11.02
C MET A 58 4.03 12.49 11.12
N SER A 59 3.37 13.63 11.33
CA SER A 59 1.93 13.69 11.19
C SER A 59 1.51 13.49 9.71
N LEU A 60 0.29 12.99 9.48
CA LEU A 60 -0.27 12.88 8.13
C LEU A 60 -0.29 14.24 7.40
N ALA A 61 -0.62 15.32 8.13
CA ALA A 61 -0.68 16.66 7.59
C ALA A 61 0.71 17.17 7.15
N ASP A 62 1.74 16.91 7.95
CA ASP A 62 3.11 17.32 7.62
C ASP A 62 3.64 16.55 6.40
N ARG A 63 3.39 15.23 6.36
CA ARG A 63 3.78 14.40 5.22
C ARG A 63 3.04 14.80 3.93
N ALA A 64 1.74 15.08 4.01
CA ALA A 64 0.96 15.58 2.88
C ALA A 64 1.48 16.96 2.41
N THR A 65 1.83 17.83 3.34
CA THR A 65 2.43 19.15 3.05
C THR A 65 3.79 19.00 2.37
N GLU A 66 4.63 18.08 2.80
CA GLU A 66 5.92 17.77 2.15
C GLU A 66 5.71 17.36 0.69
N ILE A 67 4.77 16.44 0.44
CA ILE A 67 4.45 15.96 -0.91
C ILE A 67 3.94 17.13 -1.77
N GLY A 68 3.04 17.95 -1.23
CA GLY A 68 2.51 19.11 -1.94
C GLY A 68 3.58 20.13 -2.30
N LYS A 69 4.48 20.46 -1.37
CA LYS A 69 5.63 21.36 -1.62
C LYS A 69 6.57 20.79 -2.69
N ALA A 70 6.89 19.50 -2.61
CA ALA A 70 7.75 18.84 -3.59
C ALA A 70 7.11 18.82 -4.99
N SER A 71 5.81 18.56 -5.08
CA SER A 71 5.03 18.61 -6.32
C SER A 71 5.04 20.00 -6.95
N HIS A 72 4.76 21.04 -6.16
CA HIS A 72 4.79 22.43 -6.61
C HIS A 72 6.19 22.83 -7.11
N ALA A 73 7.23 22.51 -6.33
CA ALA A 73 8.62 22.81 -6.70
C ALA A 73 9.09 22.03 -7.94
N ALA A 74 8.50 20.87 -8.22
CA ALA A 74 8.72 20.09 -9.44
C ALA A 74 7.97 20.64 -10.66
N GLY A 75 7.14 21.67 -10.49
CA GLY A 75 6.35 22.28 -11.57
C GLY A 75 5.21 21.40 -12.09
N ILE A 76 4.74 20.43 -11.31
CA ILE A 76 3.68 19.50 -11.70
C ILE A 76 2.33 20.23 -11.76
N LYS A 77 1.60 20.06 -12.87
CA LYS A 77 0.32 20.74 -13.14
C LYS A 77 -0.90 19.82 -13.05
N ILE A 78 -0.69 18.55 -12.78
CA ILE A 78 -1.72 17.52 -12.61
C ILE A 78 -1.93 17.21 -11.12
N PRO A 79 -3.03 16.52 -10.75
CA PRO A 79 -3.24 16.09 -9.38
C PRO A 79 -2.13 15.14 -8.88
N VAL A 80 -1.62 15.41 -7.68
CA VAL A 80 -0.74 14.50 -6.95
C VAL A 80 -1.47 14.07 -5.68
N VAL A 81 -1.82 12.80 -5.62
CA VAL A 81 -2.58 12.20 -4.52
C VAL A 81 -1.61 11.56 -3.53
N PRO A 82 -1.52 12.05 -2.29
CA PRO A 82 -0.69 11.42 -1.27
C PRO A 82 -1.34 10.13 -0.76
N ALA A 83 -0.58 9.02 -0.78
CA ALA A 83 -0.95 7.76 -0.16
C ALA A 83 0.03 7.54 1.02
N ILE A 84 -0.42 7.86 2.23
CA ILE A 84 0.45 7.95 3.41
C ILE A 84 -0.02 6.96 4.48
N PRO A 85 0.52 5.74 4.52
CA PRO A 85 0.34 4.86 5.67
C PRO A 85 0.98 5.49 6.92
N VAL A 86 0.29 5.42 8.05
CA VAL A 86 0.81 6.00 9.31
C VAL A 86 2.02 5.22 9.79
N ARG A 87 1.96 3.89 9.69
CA ARG A 87 3.10 3.01 10.00
C ARG A 87 3.59 2.29 8.75
N MET A 88 2.80 1.35 8.28
CA MET A 88 3.14 0.47 7.15
C MET A 88 1.86 0.14 6.39
N ILE A 89 2.00 -0.15 5.10
CA ILE A 89 0.86 -0.52 4.25
C ILE A 89 0.17 -1.80 4.72
N GLU A 90 0.90 -2.67 5.39
CA GLU A 90 0.38 -3.91 5.98
C GLU A 90 -0.76 -3.66 6.97
N SER A 91 -0.78 -2.49 7.65
CA SER A 91 -1.90 -2.09 8.49
C SER A 91 -3.22 -2.07 7.72
N TRP A 92 -3.21 -1.56 6.50
CA TRP A 92 -4.41 -1.46 5.68
C TRP A 92 -4.92 -2.82 5.20
N LEU A 93 -4.01 -3.79 5.02
CA LEU A 93 -4.34 -5.15 4.60
C LEU A 93 -4.99 -5.97 5.73
N LEU A 94 -4.87 -5.54 6.99
CA LEU A 94 -5.49 -6.18 8.15
C LEU A 94 -6.98 -5.84 8.33
N THR A 95 -7.59 -5.13 7.40
CA THR A 95 -8.97 -4.65 7.52
C THR A 95 -10.04 -5.66 7.12
N GLU A 96 -9.69 -6.62 6.26
CA GLU A 96 -10.68 -7.49 5.60
C GLU A 96 -10.29 -8.97 5.65
N SER A 97 -10.98 -9.73 6.52
CA SER A 97 -10.69 -11.15 6.76
C SER A 97 -10.85 -12.01 5.50
N ASN A 98 -11.83 -11.72 4.66
CA ASN A 98 -12.05 -12.50 3.43
C ASN A 98 -10.94 -12.28 2.41
N ALA A 99 -10.36 -11.08 2.34
CA ALA A 99 -9.20 -10.81 1.49
C ALA A 99 -7.98 -11.62 1.95
N ILE A 100 -7.73 -11.66 3.27
CA ILE A 100 -6.64 -12.46 3.87
C ILE A 100 -6.85 -13.95 3.61
N ARG A 101 -8.09 -14.47 3.74
CA ARG A 101 -8.40 -15.87 3.44
C ARG A 101 -8.18 -16.21 1.97
N ARG A 102 -8.57 -15.33 1.04
CA ARG A 102 -8.28 -15.51 -0.39
C ARG A 102 -6.79 -15.53 -0.67
N ALA A 103 -6.03 -14.60 -0.07
CA ALA A 103 -4.58 -14.55 -0.23
C ALA A 103 -3.87 -15.79 0.36
N ALA A 104 -4.49 -16.45 1.34
CA ALA A 104 -4.00 -17.68 1.97
C ALA A 104 -4.50 -18.97 1.28
N ASP A 105 -5.11 -18.88 0.08
CA ASP A 105 -5.72 -20.00 -0.66
C ASP A 105 -6.76 -20.80 0.14
N ASN A 106 -7.43 -20.17 1.10
CA ASN A 106 -8.45 -20.78 1.95
C ASN A 106 -9.71 -19.90 2.07
N CYS A 107 -10.35 -19.62 0.94
CA CYS A 107 -11.53 -18.73 0.86
C CYS A 107 -12.69 -19.14 1.79
N ASN A 108 -12.85 -20.42 2.05
CA ASN A 108 -13.92 -20.99 2.88
C ASN A 108 -13.47 -21.24 4.34
N GLY A 109 -12.26 -20.80 4.72
CA GLY A 109 -11.77 -20.96 6.07
C GLY A 109 -12.65 -20.22 7.09
N SER A 110 -12.93 -20.87 8.24
CA SER A 110 -13.78 -20.30 9.29
C SER A 110 -13.02 -19.93 10.57
N ILE A 111 -11.70 -20.20 10.63
CA ILE A 111 -10.88 -19.89 11.81
C ILE A 111 -10.90 -18.38 12.04
N ASP A 112 -11.12 -17.95 13.28
CA ASP A 112 -11.03 -16.53 13.64
C ASP A 112 -9.58 -16.06 13.49
N LEU A 113 -9.39 -14.99 12.71
CA LEU A 113 -8.08 -14.41 12.45
C LEU A 113 -7.64 -13.42 13.53
N ASN A 114 -8.52 -13.13 14.51
CA ASN A 114 -8.30 -12.15 15.58
C ASN A 114 -7.78 -10.81 15.06
N LEU A 115 -8.35 -10.33 13.93
CA LEU A 115 -7.92 -9.08 13.32
C LEU A 115 -8.23 -7.90 14.25
N PRO A 116 -7.37 -6.89 14.26
CA PRO A 116 -7.58 -5.69 15.05
C PRO A 116 -8.82 -4.92 14.57
N ARG A 117 -9.45 -4.17 15.47
CA ARG A 117 -10.53 -3.27 15.09
C ARG A 117 -9.99 -2.12 14.24
N HIS A 118 -10.78 -1.65 13.27
CA HIS A 118 -10.41 -0.53 12.38
C HIS A 118 -9.76 0.65 13.10
N LYS A 119 -10.30 1.05 14.26
CA LYS A 119 -9.78 2.18 15.05
C LYS A 119 -8.39 1.95 15.69
N SER A 120 -7.96 0.69 15.79
CA SER A 120 -6.70 0.32 16.45
C SER A 120 -5.62 -0.16 15.48
N ILE A 121 -5.94 -0.27 14.20
CA ILE A 121 -5.03 -0.80 13.17
C ILE A 121 -3.72 -0.01 13.10
N GLU A 122 -3.80 1.31 13.08
CA GLU A 122 -2.62 2.17 13.01
C GLU A 122 -1.77 2.17 14.30
N GLY A 123 -2.29 1.60 15.38
CA GLY A 123 -1.60 1.43 16.66
C GLY A 123 -0.81 0.11 16.79
N ILE A 124 -0.88 -0.79 15.80
CA ILE A 124 -0.20 -2.09 15.85
C ILE A 124 1.32 -1.86 15.81
N PRO A 125 2.09 -2.42 16.77
CA PRO A 125 3.55 -2.22 16.81
C PRO A 125 4.27 -2.77 15.57
N ASP A 126 3.89 -3.96 15.12
CA ASP A 126 4.42 -4.62 13.92
C ASP A 126 3.28 -5.12 13.02
N PRO A 127 2.79 -4.28 12.10
CA PRO A 127 1.72 -4.66 11.17
C PRO A 127 2.12 -5.79 10.23
N LYS A 128 3.40 -5.89 9.87
CA LYS A 128 3.92 -6.92 8.99
C LYS A 128 3.85 -8.30 9.67
N GLU A 129 4.32 -8.40 10.91
CA GLU A 129 4.22 -9.65 11.67
C GLU A 129 2.75 -10.03 11.91
N ALA A 130 1.89 -9.06 12.25
CA ALA A 130 0.46 -9.29 12.42
C ALA A 130 -0.20 -9.82 11.14
N LEU A 131 0.14 -9.27 9.97
CA LEU A 131 -0.37 -9.75 8.68
C LEU A 131 0.11 -11.16 8.37
N PHE A 132 1.40 -11.45 8.57
CA PHE A 132 1.93 -12.80 8.37
C PHE A 132 1.29 -13.83 9.31
N LEU A 133 1.03 -13.46 10.56
CA LEU A 133 0.32 -14.32 11.50
C LEU A 133 -1.10 -14.60 11.02
N ALA A 134 -1.83 -13.56 10.58
CA ALA A 134 -3.18 -13.71 10.04
C ALA A 134 -3.21 -14.60 8.79
N LEU A 135 -2.27 -14.43 7.86
CA LEU A 135 -2.14 -15.28 6.66
C LEU A 135 -1.86 -16.74 7.02
N ARG A 136 -0.93 -17.00 7.95
CA ARG A 136 -0.65 -18.37 8.45
C ARG A 136 -1.88 -19.00 9.08
N THR A 137 -2.58 -18.25 9.92
CA THR A 137 -3.82 -18.71 10.57
C THR A 137 -4.89 -19.00 9.52
N ALA A 138 -5.07 -18.11 8.55
CA ALA A 138 -6.04 -18.27 7.48
C ALA A 138 -5.76 -19.48 6.60
N SER A 139 -4.48 -19.77 6.29
CA SER A 139 -4.09 -20.88 5.44
C SER A 139 -4.45 -22.25 6.02
N ASN A 140 -4.58 -22.34 7.35
CA ASN A 140 -4.85 -23.59 8.07
C ASN A 140 -3.89 -24.74 7.69
N LEU A 141 -2.67 -24.41 7.30
CA LEU A 141 -1.67 -25.40 6.88
C LEU A 141 -0.96 -26.02 8.09
N PRO A 142 -0.61 -27.32 8.03
CA PRO A 142 0.18 -27.95 9.08
C PRO A 142 1.59 -27.33 9.16
N PRO A 143 2.24 -27.37 10.35
CA PRO A 143 3.52 -26.69 10.60
C PRO A 143 4.63 -26.99 9.59
N GLN A 144 4.65 -28.19 9.02
CA GLN A 144 5.64 -28.62 8.02
C GLN A 144 5.49 -27.89 6.68
N ARG A 145 4.26 -27.49 6.30
CA ARG A 145 3.98 -26.70 5.09
C ARG A 145 4.10 -25.21 5.34
N LEU A 146 3.88 -24.74 6.57
CA LEU A 146 4.07 -23.33 6.94
C LEU A 146 5.52 -22.87 6.80
N LYS A 147 6.52 -23.75 6.92
CA LYS A 147 7.93 -23.40 6.69
C LYS A 147 8.17 -22.92 5.26
N ARG A 148 7.50 -23.51 4.27
CA ARG A 148 7.60 -23.10 2.85
C ARG A 148 6.83 -21.81 2.54
N PHE A 149 5.86 -21.44 3.35
CA PHE A 149 5.08 -20.21 3.19
C PHE A 149 5.88 -18.93 3.51
N ASN A 150 7.01 -19.06 4.21
CA ASN A 150 7.89 -17.94 4.60
C ASN A 150 9.04 -17.70 3.62
N GLU A 151 9.20 -18.51 2.57
CA GLU A 151 10.36 -18.46 1.66
C GLU A 151 10.06 -17.77 0.32
N HIS A 152 8.84 -17.23 0.17
CA HIS A 152 8.37 -16.47 -1.00
C HIS A 152 7.69 -15.17 -0.57
#